data_3fee4492e93d05d44925fdf12ed1390f
#
_entry.id   3fee4492e93d05d44925fdf12ed1390f
#
_cell.length_a   1.000
_cell.length_b   1.000
_cell.length_c   1.000
_cell.angle_alpha   90.00
_cell.angle_beta   90.00
_cell.angle_gamma   90.00
#
_symmetry.space_group_name_H-M   'P 1'
#
loop_
_entity.id
_entity.type
_entity.pdbx_description
1 polymer ?
#
loop_
_entity_poly.entity_id
_entity_poly.type
_entity_poly.pdbx_seq_one_letter_code
_entity_poly.pdbx_strand_id
1 'polypeptide(L)'
;PIDIAIRLNQLQKVAEETRLGIPVTFSTDPLHEVPRGGGIAAFSLDGISKWPSQLGFAATRDTDLIFKFGQIASAEYRAMGFRTGLHPMSDLATEPRWARNFGTFGSNADLSSEMTVAYVKGFQGNEINKNSVHTMVKHFPGGGPQEGGLDPHLKSGENQIYPGNNFDYHLKPFQAAIDNGMKVVMPYYGIPKGQTDEDVAMAFNKYILTD
;
A
#
# COMPACT_ATOMS: atom_id res chain seq x y z
N PRO A 1 13.69 4.52 -16.51
CA PRO A 1 14.30 4.37 -15.19
C PRO A 1 15.54 5.25 -14.96
N ILE A 2 16.45 5.32 -15.94
CA ILE A 2 17.72 6.09 -15.83
C ILE A 2 17.45 7.57 -15.58
N ASP A 3 16.55 8.20 -16.30
CA ASP A 3 16.22 9.62 -16.14
C ASP A 3 15.63 9.90 -14.74
N ILE A 4 14.85 8.96 -14.19
CA ILE A 4 14.34 9.05 -12.84
C ILE A 4 15.51 9.05 -11.84
N ALA A 5 16.43 8.09 -11.96
CA ALA A 5 17.59 8.01 -11.08
C ALA A 5 18.45 9.30 -11.14
N ILE A 6 18.69 9.83 -12.33
CA ILE A 6 19.42 11.10 -12.50
C ILE A 6 18.72 12.25 -11.79
N ARG A 7 17.41 12.39 -11.99
CA ARG A 7 16.61 13.47 -11.36
C ARG A 7 16.57 13.34 -9.84
N LEU A 8 16.35 12.13 -9.31
CA LEU A 8 16.33 11.91 -7.88
C LEU A 8 17.70 12.18 -7.24
N ASN A 9 18.80 11.82 -7.92
CA ASN A 9 20.15 12.15 -7.45
C ASN A 9 20.41 13.66 -7.43
N GLN A 10 19.89 14.42 -8.41
CA GLN A 10 19.98 15.87 -8.41
C GLN A 10 19.24 16.50 -7.21
N LEU A 11 18.01 16.03 -6.94
CA LEU A 11 17.23 16.47 -5.79
C LEU A 11 17.90 16.09 -4.46
N GLN A 12 18.47 14.88 -4.39
CA GLN A 12 19.21 14.43 -3.22
C GLN A 12 20.41 15.33 -2.92
N LYS A 13 21.16 15.71 -3.94
CA LYS A 13 22.29 16.62 -3.81
C LYS A 13 21.85 17.99 -3.23
N VAL A 14 20.74 18.55 -3.73
CA VAL A 14 20.18 19.80 -3.19
C VAL A 14 19.83 19.67 -1.70
N ALA A 15 19.21 18.54 -1.32
CA ALA A 15 18.87 18.29 0.09
C ALA A 15 20.12 18.20 0.98
N GLU A 16 21.14 17.49 0.52
CA GLU A 16 22.40 17.30 1.25
C GLU A 16 23.23 18.59 1.38
N GLU A 17 23.07 19.53 0.45
CA GLU A 17 23.70 20.86 0.50
C GLU A 17 22.99 21.83 1.46
N THR A 18 21.83 21.47 2.02
CA THR A 18 21.15 22.32 3.03
C THR A 18 21.91 22.33 4.36
N ARG A 19 21.58 23.28 5.23
CA ARG A 19 22.22 23.45 6.54
C ARG A 19 22.26 22.17 7.39
N LEU A 20 21.26 21.33 7.30
CA LEU A 20 21.17 20.07 8.07
C LEU A 20 21.64 18.85 7.29
N GLY A 21 21.74 18.94 5.97
CA GLY A 21 22.17 17.85 5.11
C GLY A 21 21.28 16.59 5.18
N ILE A 22 20.00 16.76 5.53
CA ILE A 22 19.07 15.63 5.70
C ILE A 22 18.67 15.09 4.34
N PRO A 23 18.94 13.81 4.04
CA PRO A 23 18.54 13.19 2.78
C PRO A 23 17.03 13.13 2.64
N VAL A 24 16.53 13.22 1.40
CA VAL A 24 15.12 12.98 1.07
C VAL A 24 14.85 11.49 0.91
N THR A 25 13.80 11.00 1.54
CA THR A 25 13.28 9.66 1.29
C THR A 25 12.25 9.73 0.16
N PHE A 26 12.63 9.28 -1.03
CA PHE A 26 11.73 9.24 -2.17
C PHE A 26 10.81 8.03 -2.12
N SER A 27 9.54 8.28 -2.41
CA SER A 27 8.48 7.26 -2.48
C SER A 27 7.76 7.29 -3.81
N THR A 28 7.10 6.18 -4.16
CA THR A 28 6.26 6.09 -5.35
C THR A 28 5.15 5.07 -5.14
N ASP A 29 4.03 5.26 -5.84
CA ASP A 29 3.02 4.22 -6.04
C ASP A 29 3.59 3.04 -6.83
N PRO A 30 2.88 1.89 -6.91
CA PRO A 30 3.34 0.73 -7.67
C PRO A 30 3.71 1.10 -9.11
N LEU A 31 4.85 0.60 -9.61
CA LEU A 31 5.34 0.90 -10.97
C LEU A 31 5.39 -0.35 -11.86
N HIS A 32 5.17 -1.52 -11.30
CA HIS A 32 5.44 -2.81 -11.91
C HIS A 32 4.22 -3.47 -12.55
N GLU A 33 3.03 -2.87 -12.45
CA GLU A 33 1.83 -3.48 -13.00
C GLU A 33 1.85 -3.47 -14.54
N VAL A 34 1.30 -4.52 -15.14
CA VAL A 34 1.02 -4.53 -16.58
C VAL A 34 0.04 -3.39 -16.88
N PRO A 35 0.33 -2.55 -17.90
CA PRO A 35 -0.55 -1.44 -18.25
C PRO A 35 -1.97 -1.90 -18.50
N ARG A 36 -2.94 -1.20 -17.91
CA ARG A 36 -4.36 -1.39 -18.16
C ARG A 36 -4.85 -0.22 -18.99
N GLY A 37 -5.63 -0.49 -20.03
CA GLY A 37 -6.25 0.55 -20.81
C GLY A 37 -7.22 1.39 -19.98
N GLY A 38 -6.99 2.70 -19.90
CA GLY A 38 -7.92 3.68 -19.35
C GLY A 38 -8.09 3.65 -17.82
N GLY A 39 -7.16 4.20 -17.07
CA GLY A 39 -7.29 4.33 -15.61
C GLY A 39 -6.52 5.54 -15.06
N ILE A 40 -6.93 6.00 -13.89
CA ILE A 40 -6.45 7.22 -13.24
C ILE A 40 -4.98 7.13 -12.81
N ALA A 41 -4.40 5.95 -12.70
CA ALA A 41 -3.00 5.78 -12.33
C ALA A 41 -2.35 4.74 -13.23
N ALA A 42 -1.38 5.17 -14.01
CA ALA A 42 -0.46 4.28 -14.68
C ALA A 42 0.53 3.74 -13.64
N PHE A 43 0.16 2.65 -12.97
CA PHE A 43 1.07 1.91 -12.10
C PHE A 43 2.08 1.09 -12.90
N SER A 44 2.57 1.66 -13.97
CA SER A 44 3.47 1.01 -14.91
C SER A 44 4.53 1.97 -15.39
N LEU A 45 5.78 1.54 -15.33
CA LEU A 45 6.93 2.24 -15.86
C LEU A 45 7.66 1.34 -16.86
N ASP A 46 7.93 1.83 -18.06
CA ASP A 46 8.71 1.07 -19.04
C ASP A 46 10.17 0.90 -18.62
N GLY A 47 10.77 -0.21 -19.00
CA GLY A 47 12.16 -0.51 -18.70
C GLY A 47 12.42 -1.15 -17.33
N ILE A 48 11.35 -1.55 -16.63
CA ILE A 48 11.41 -2.39 -15.43
C ILE A 48 10.54 -3.64 -15.62
N SER A 49 10.66 -4.60 -14.72
CA SER A 49 9.87 -5.84 -14.77
C SER A 49 8.36 -5.58 -14.69
N LYS A 50 7.57 -6.42 -15.35
CA LYS A 50 6.11 -6.32 -15.41
C LYS A 50 5.46 -7.50 -14.73
N TRP A 51 4.47 -7.20 -13.90
CA TRP A 51 3.81 -8.16 -13.03
C TRP A 51 2.29 -7.93 -13.00
N PRO A 52 1.50 -8.93 -12.62
CA PRO A 52 0.06 -8.73 -12.44
C PRO A 52 -0.23 -7.75 -11.30
N SER A 53 -1.47 -7.27 -11.26
CA SER A 53 -1.97 -6.52 -10.09
C SER A 53 -2.00 -7.41 -8.84
N GLN A 54 -2.21 -6.79 -7.67
CA GLN A 54 -2.35 -7.54 -6.42
C GLN A 54 -3.48 -8.58 -6.50
N LEU A 55 -4.61 -8.25 -7.12
CA LEU A 55 -5.69 -9.24 -7.31
C LEU A 55 -5.26 -10.41 -8.21
N GLY A 56 -4.44 -10.13 -9.22
CA GLY A 56 -3.85 -11.17 -10.06
C GLY A 56 -2.89 -12.08 -9.29
N PHE A 57 -2.08 -11.53 -8.39
CA PHE A 57 -1.25 -12.31 -7.48
C PHE A 57 -2.11 -13.15 -6.53
N ALA A 58 -3.15 -12.57 -5.93
CA ALA A 58 -4.04 -13.29 -5.03
C ALA A 58 -4.73 -14.49 -5.70
N ALA A 59 -5.04 -14.38 -6.99
CA ALA A 59 -5.61 -15.50 -7.77
C ALA A 59 -4.68 -16.71 -7.88
N THR A 60 -3.37 -16.52 -7.77
CA THR A 60 -2.39 -17.62 -7.77
C THR A 60 -2.32 -18.35 -6.42
N ARG A 61 -2.66 -17.70 -5.32
CA ARG A 61 -2.47 -18.16 -3.93
C ARG A 61 -1.02 -18.55 -3.61
N ASP A 62 -0.06 -18.02 -4.36
CA ASP A 62 1.36 -18.34 -4.26
C ASP A 62 2.12 -17.21 -3.56
N THR A 63 2.40 -17.40 -2.27
CA THR A 63 3.14 -16.44 -1.45
C THR A 63 4.62 -16.38 -1.82
N ASP A 64 5.20 -17.47 -2.33
CA ASP A 64 6.61 -17.49 -2.75
C ASP A 64 6.79 -16.66 -4.03
N LEU A 65 5.80 -16.71 -4.93
CA LEU A 65 5.79 -15.88 -6.13
C LEU A 65 5.75 -14.39 -5.78
N ILE A 66 4.88 -13.99 -4.84
CA ILE A 66 4.78 -12.57 -4.44
C ILE A 66 6.00 -12.10 -3.64
N PHE A 67 6.58 -12.97 -2.82
CA PHE A 67 7.84 -12.69 -2.16
C PHE A 67 8.98 -12.44 -3.16
N LYS A 68 9.11 -13.30 -4.18
CA LYS A 68 10.08 -13.15 -5.27
C LYS A 68 9.85 -11.86 -6.07
N PHE A 69 8.60 -11.55 -6.38
CA PHE A 69 8.23 -10.26 -6.98
C PHE A 69 8.76 -9.10 -6.14
N GLY A 70 8.49 -9.11 -4.83
CA GLY A 70 8.93 -8.06 -3.92
C GLY A 70 10.45 -7.87 -3.92
N GLN A 71 11.22 -8.96 -3.97
CA GLN A 71 12.68 -8.90 -4.05
C GLN A 71 13.16 -8.23 -5.34
N ILE A 72 12.57 -8.59 -6.48
CA ILE A 72 12.92 -8.02 -7.79
C ILE A 72 12.55 -6.54 -7.84
N ALA A 73 11.31 -6.21 -7.50
CA ALA A 73 10.81 -4.85 -7.50
C ALA A 73 11.58 -3.93 -6.54
N SER A 74 11.94 -4.44 -5.35
CA SER A 74 12.79 -3.73 -4.39
C SER A 74 14.17 -3.39 -4.97
N ALA A 75 14.78 -4.30 -5.69
CA ALA A 75 16.06 -4.05 -6.35
C ALA A 75 15.94 -2.95 -7.43
N GLU A 76 14.88 -2.99 -8.24
CA GLU A 76 14.61 -1.99 -9.27
C GLU A 76 14.27 -0.62 -8.66
N TYR A 77 13.50 -0.57 -7.56
CA TYR A 77 13.24 0.66 -6.83
C TYR A 77 14.52 1.32 -6.31
N ARG A 78 15.38 0.52 -5.67
CA ARG A 78 16.68 1.02 -5.18
C ARG A 78 17.56 1.55 -6.30
N ALA A 79 17.57 0.86 -7.44
CA ALA A 79 18.33 1.29 -8.60
C ALA A 79 17.87 2.65 -9.15
N MET A 80 16.59 2.98 -9.00
CA MET A 80 16.01 4.28 -9.36
C MET A 80 16.14 5.35 -8.27
N GLY A 81 16.49 4.97 -7.03
CA GLY A 81 16.61 5.88 -5.90
C GLY A 81 15.39 5.91 -4.96
N PHE A 82 14.35 5.09 -5.20
CA PHE A 82 13.21 4.97 -4.29
C PHE A 82 13.56 4.12 -3.08
N ARG A 83 13.09 4.54 -1.91
CA ARG A 83 13.29 3.86 -0.63
C ARG A 83 11.99 3.49 0.08
N THR A 84 10.86 3.98 -0.42
CA THR A 84 9.52 3.67 0.08
C THR A 84 8.57 3.42 -1.08
N GLY A 85 7.86 2.30 -1.03
CA GLY A 85 6.74 2.01 -1.91
C GLY A 85 5.41 2.31 -1.20
N LEU A 86 4.52 3.09 -1.83
CA LEU A 86 3.18 3.41 -1.31
C LEU A 86 2.22 2.25 -1.59
N HIS A 87 2.56 1.09 -1.15
CA HIS A 87 1.91 -0.21 -1.37
C HIS A 87 2.42 -1.25 -0.36
N PRO A 88 1.76 -2.44 -0.20
CA PRO A 88 0.56 -2.90 -0.89
C PRO A 88 -0.73 -2.29 -0.37
N MET A 89 -1.84 -2.48 -1.12
CA MET A 89 -3.19 -2.27 -0.63
C MET A 89 -3.66 -3.53 0.08
N SER A 90 -3.78 -3.46 1.39
CA SER A 90 -4.28 -4.56 2.25
C SER A 90 -5.75 -4.41 2.62
N ASP A 91 -6.42 -3.46 1.95
CA ASP A 91 -7.87 -3.31 2.00
C ASP A 91 -8.57 -4.61 1.55
N LEU A 92 -9.68 -4.97 2.19
CA LEU A 92 -10.48 -6.10 1.76
C LEU A 92 -11.58 -5.65 0.78
N ALA A 93 -11.65 -6.27 -0.39
CA ALA A 93 -12.62 -5.97 -1.45
C ALA A 93 -14.04 -6.44 -1.06
N THR A 94 -14.63 -5.88 -0.01
CA THR A 94 -15.94 -6.26 0.52
C THR A 94 -17.10 -5.50 -0.13
N GLU A 95 -16.83 -4.35 -0.77
CA GLU A 95 -17.79 -3.62 -1.57
C GLU A 95 -17.45 -3.78 -3.07
N PRO A 96 -18.19 -4.60 -3.82
CA PRO A 96 -17.83 -4.94 -5.20
C PRO A 96 -17.91 -3.75 -6.18
N ARG A 97 -18.65 -2.69 -5.84
CA ARG A 97 -18.75 -1.48 -6.66
C ARG A 97 -17.56 -0.53 -6.49
N TRP A 98 -16.71 -0.76 -5.48
CA TRP A 98 -15.55 0.07 -5.27
C TRP A 98 -14.52 -0.11 -6.40
N ALA A 99 -14.20 1.00 -7.08
CA ALA A 99 -13.37 0.99 -8.29
C ALA A 99 -11.93 0.52 -8.06
N ARG A 100 -11.45 0.46 -6.80
CA ARG A 100 -10.07 0.09 -6.47
C ARG A 100 -9.88 -1.39 -6.08
N ASN A 101 -10.93 -2.21 -6.14
CA ASN A 101 -10.86 -3.63 -5.79
C ASN A 101 -9.72 -4.40 -6.48
N PHE A 102 -9.37 -4.01 -7.70
CA PHE A 102 -8.29 -4.65 -8.46
C PHE A 102 -6.90 -4.50 -7.81
N GLY A 103 -6.70 -3.45 -7.02
CA GLY A 103 -5.46 -3.18 -6.31
C GLY A 103 -5.31 -3.91 -4.99
N THR A 104 -6.33 -4.70 -4.57
CA THR A 104 -6.35 -5.45 -3.32
C THR A 104 -5.99 -6.92 -3.55
N PHE A 105 -5.78 -7.68 -2.47
CA PHE A 105 -5.68 -9.14 -2.51
C PHE A 105 -7.04 -9.86 -2.42
N GLY A 106 -8.14 -9.14 -2.66
CA GLY A 106 -9.50 -9.67 -2.60
C GLY A 106 -10.19 -9.46 -1.25
N SER A 107 -11.26 -10.22 -1.00
CA SER A 107 -12.12 -10.05 0.18
C SER A 107 -11.83 -11.03 1.32
N ASN A 108 -11.00 -12.05 1.09
CA ASN A 108 -10.64 -13.02 2.13
C ASN A 108 -9.50 -12.47 2.99
N ALA A 109 -9.74 -12.24 4.28
CA ALA A 109 -8.78 -11.63 5.17
C ALA A 109 -7.54 -12.51 5.41
N ASP A 110 -7.69 -13.82 5.48
CA ASP A 110 -6.57 -14.72 5.76
C ASP A 110 -5.62 -14.76 4.54
N LEU A 111 -6.15 -14.94 3.34
CA LEU A 111 -5.37 -14.85 2.10
C LEU A 111 -4.71 -13.47 1.95
N SER A 112 -5.44 -12.39 2.20
CA SER A 112 -4.90 -11.03 2.14
C SER A 112 -3.77 -10.84 3.13
N SER A 113 -3.87 -11.41 4.34
CA SER A 113 -2.82 -11.38 5.35
C SER A 113 -1.55 -12.09 4.87
N GLU A 114 -1.67 -13.31 4.37
CA GLU A 114 -0.54 -14.09 3.85
C GLU A 114 0.17 -13.37 2.70
N MET A 115 -0.60 -12.86 1.73
CA MET A 115 -0.07 -12.13 0.58
C MET A 115 0.58 -10.80 0.99
N THR A 116 -0.03 -10.06 1.93
CA THR A 116 0.54 -8.81 2.46
C THR A 116 1.89 -9.07 3.15
N VAL A 117 1.97 -10.10 4.00
CA VAL A 117 3.22 -10.45 4.71
C VAL A 117 4.32 -10.83 3.72
N ALA A 118 4.01 -11.66 2.73
CA ALA A 118 4.97 -12.06 1.70
C ALA A 118 5.46 -10.85 0.88
N TYR A 119 4.56 -9.95 0.53
CA TYR A 119 4.86 -8.71 -0.18
C TYR A 119 5.81 -7.82 0.63
N VAL A 120 5.45 -7.55 1.89
CA VAL A 120 6.27 -6.73 2.81
C VAL A 120 7.66 -7.31 2.96
N LYS A 121 7.76 -8.61 3.25
CA LYS A 121 9.06 -9.29 3.40
C LYS A 121 9.88 -9.29 2.12
N GLY A 122 9.25 -9.41 0.96
CA GLY A 122 9.94 -9.32 -0.33
C GLY A 122 10.62 -7.97 -0.55
N PHE A 123 9.92 -6.87 -0.22
CA PHE A 123 10.47 -5.52 -0.36
C PHE A 123 11.46 -5.13 0.74
N GLN A 124 11.16 -5.43 1.98
CA GLN A 124 11.95 -4.99 3.14
C GLN A 124 13.08 -5.95 3.51
N GLY A 125 12.93 -7.24 3.18
CA GLY A 125 13.71 -8.31 3.76
C GLY A 125 13.15 -8.74 5.14
N ASN A 126 13.75 -9.75 5.76
CA ASN A 126 13.37 -10.19 7.09
C ASN A 126 13.74 -9.17 8.16
N GLU A 127 14.83 -8.45 7.94
CA GLU A 127 15.31 -7.37 8.79
C GLU A 127 15.56 -6.12 7.94
N ILE A 128 15.18 -4.95 8.46
CA ILE A 128 15.42 -3.68 7.79
C ILE A 128 16.89 -3.32 7.83
N ASN A 129 17.44 -3.04 6.65
CA ASN A 129 18.83 -2.66 6.47
C ASN A 129 18.99 -1.73 5.25
N LYS A 130 20.22 -1.39 4.90
CA LYS A 130 20.53 -0.49 3.76
C LYS A 130 19.99 -0.93 2.41
N ASN A 131 19.63 -2.20 2.27
CA ASN A 131 19.08 -2.78 1.04
C ASN A 131 17.55 -2.89 1.09
N SER A 132 16.91 -2.46 2.15
CA SER A 132 15.46 -2.47 2.28
C SER A 132 14.80 -1.34 1.48
N VAL A 133 13.62 -1.63 0.93
CA VAL A 133 12.64 -0.64 0.51
C VAL A 133 11.45 -0.78 1.46
N HIS A 134 11.11 0.27 2.16
CA HIS A 134 9.95 0.25 3.06
C HIS A 134 8.66 0.13 2.28
N THR A 135 7.74 -0.67 2.77
CA THR A 135 6.37 -0.70 2.28
C THR A 135 5.50 0.18 3.17
N MET A 136 4.72 1.07 2.56
CA MET A 136 3.68 1.82 3.23
C MET A 136 2.35 1.12 2.98
N VAL A 137 2.00 0.18 3.86
CA VAL A 137 0.79 -0.63 3.73
C VAL A 137 -0.43 0.27 3.86
N LYS A 138 -1.39 0.15 2.92
CA LYS A 138 -2.53 1.04 2.80
C LYS A 138 -3.83 0.27 2.56
N HIS A 139 -4.97 0.88 2.88
CA HIS A 139 -5.19 2.15 3.55
C HIS A 139 -5.68 1.87 4.97
N PHE A 140 -4.84 2.08 5.94
CA PHE A 140 -5.05 1.64 7.32
C PHE A 140 -6.28 2.34 7.98
N PRO A 141 -7.11 1.61 8.68
CA PRO A 141 -7.13 0.17 8.96
C PRO A 141 -8.02 -0.65 8.00
N GLY A 142 -8.28 -0.19 6.79
CA GLY A 142 -9.00 -0.90 5.74
C GLY A 142 -10.04 -0.04 5.04
N GLY A 143 -9.80 0.25 3.75
CA GLY A 143 -10.64 1.12 2.91
C GLY A 143 -11.73 0.40 2.12
N GLY A 144 -11.87 -0.92 2.24
CA GLY A 144 -12.75 -1.72 1.40
C GLY A 144 -14.25 -1.50 1.55
N PRO A 145 -14.81 -1.27 2.77
CA PRO A 145 -16.26 -1.18 2.99
C PRO A 145 -16.83 0.21 2.68
N GLN A 146 -16.60 0.69 1.47
CA GLN A 146 -17.07 2.00 1.00
C GLN A 146 -18.59 2.05 0.87
N GLU A 147 -19.24 3.03 1.47
CA GLU A 147 -20.67 3.24 1.29
C GLU A 147 -21.00 3.48 -0.18
N GLY A 148 -21.82 2.61 -0.77
CA GLY A 148 -22.20 2.69 -2.19
C GLY A 148 -21.05 2.47 -3.17
N GLY A 149 -19.87 2.04 -2.73
CA GLY A 149 -18.68 1.90 -3.57
C GLY A 149 -18.00 3.23 -3.92
N LEU A 150 -18.41 4.33 -3.28
CA LEU A 150 -17.89 5.67 -3.56
C LEU A 150 -16.53 5.88 -2.91
N ASP A 151 -15.64 6.59 -3.60
CA ASP A 151 -14.27 6.79 -3.16
C ASP A 151 -14.15 8.03 -2.24
N PRO A 152 -13.43 7.97 -1.10
CA PRO A 152 -13.36 9.04 -0.11
C PRO A 152 -12.45 10.21 -0.49
N HIS A 153 -11.87 10.23 -1.68
CA HIS A 153 -11.28 11.44 -2.24
C HIS A 153 -12.34 12.52 -2.52
N LEU A 154 -13.62 12.13 -2.54
CA LEU A 154 -14.75 13.02 -2.70
C LEU A 154 -15.67 12.97 -1.48
N LYS A 155 -16.29 14.09 -1.15
CA LYS A 155 -17.23 14.21 -0.02
C LYS A 155 -18.35 13.16 -0.05
N SER A 156 -18.81 12.77 -1.23
CA SER A 156 -19.84 11.75 -1.42
C SER A 156 -19.42 10.34 -0.99
N GLY A 157 -18.13 10.06 -0.90
CA GLY A 157 -17.57 8.77 -0.51
C GLY A 157 -16.93 8.75 0.88
N GLU A 158 -17.18 9.74 1.73
CA GLU A 158 -16.52 9.87 3.02
C GLU A 158 -16.80 8.75 4.01
N ASN A 159 -17.92 8.03 3.88
CA ASN A 159 -18.34 7.02 4.84
C ASN A 159 -17.84 5.63 4.48
N GLN A 160 -17.40 4.91 5.51
CA GLN A 160 -17.22 3.47 5.48
C GLN A 160 -18.23 2.83 6.44
N ILE A 161 -18.93 1.82 5.93
CA ILE A 161 -20.01 1.17 6.67
C ILE A 161 -19.75 -0.33 6.84
N TYR A 162 -20.12 -0.84 7.99
CA TYR A 162 -19.87 -2.23 8.38
C TYR A 162 -21.19 -2.92 8.75
N PRO A 163 -22.07 -3.22 7.77
CA PRO A 163 -23.40 -3.75 8.03
C PRO A 163 -23.38 -5.12 8.74
N GLY A 164 -22.28 -5.87 8.59
CA GLY A 164 -22.05 -7.13 9.30
C GLY A 164 -21.34 -6.98 10.64
N ASN A 165 -21.11 -5.77 11.12
CA ASN A 165 -20.33 -5.48 12.34
C ASN A 165 -18.97 -6.21 12.38
N ASN A 166 -18.28 -6.22 11.26
CA ASN A 166 -17.05 -7.00 11.06
C ASN A 166 -15.80 -6.11 10.86
N PHE A 167 -15.73 -4.98 11.53
CA PHE A 167 -14.57 -4.08 11.49
C PHE A 167 -13.25 -4.84 11.76
N ASP A 168 -13.23 -5.68 12.79
CA ASP A 168 -12.06 -6.49 13.15
C ASP A 168 -11.58 -7.43 12.01
N TYR A 169 -12.49 -7.84 11.15
CA TYR A 169 -12.12 -8.65 9.98
C TYR A 169 -11.23 -7.87 9.02
N HIS A 170 -11.47 -6.57 8.88
CA HIS A 170 -10.67 -5.66 8.05
C HIS A 170 -9.31 -5.34 8.64
N LEU A 171 -9.14 -5.44 9.96
CA LEU A 171 -7.86 -5.22 10.64
C LEU A 171 -6.85 -6.35 10.40
N LYS A 172 -7.30 -7.58 10.18
CA LYS A 172 -6.44 -8.77 10.09
C LYS A 172 -5.23 -8.62 9.18
N PRO A 173 -5.32 -8.14 7.92
CA PRO A 173 -4.15 -8.01 7.05
C PRO A 173 -3.14 -6.99 7.57
N PHE A 174 -3.60 -5.92 8.21
CA PHE A 174 -2.74 -4.91 8.80
C PHE A 174 -2.05 -5.43 10.06
N GLN A 175 -2.77 -6.12 10.93
CA GLN A 175 -2.19 -6.76 12.11
C GLN A 175 -1.13 -7.77 11.71
N ALA A 176 -1.41 -8.61 10.71
CA ALA A 176 -0.44 -9.56 10.19
C ALA A 176 0.83 -8.87 9.66
N ALA A 177 0.68 -7.74 8.97
CA ALA A 177 1.81 -6.95 8.48
C ALA A 177 2.63 -6.34 9.63
N ILE A 178 1.98 -5.80 10.67
CA ILE A 178 2.63 -5.23 11.86
C ILE A 178 3.43 -6.32 12.58
N ASP A 179 2.82 -7.47 12.86
CA ASP A 179 3.44 -8.60 13.55
C ASP A 179 4.65 -9.16 12.78
N ASN A 180 4.69 -8.95 11.45
CA ASN A 180 5.77 -9.37 10.58
C ASN A 180 6.74 -8.25 10.18
N GLY A 181 6.77 -7.16 10.93
CA GLY A 181 7.82 -6.15 10.85
C GLY A 181 7.59 -5.00 9.87
N MET A 182 6.35 -4.81 9.38
CA MET A 182 5.98 -3.58 8.70
C MET A 182 6.23 -2.36 9.60
N LYS A 183 6.70 -1.25 9.01
CA LYS A 183 7.07 -0.03 9.75
C LYS A 183 6.25 1.20 9.41
N VAL A 184 5.56 1.19 8.27
CA VAL A 184 4.88 2.39 7.78
C VAL A 184 3.48 2.02 7.29
N VAL A 185 2.49 2.78 7.72
CA VAL A 185 1.11 2.70 7.24
C VAL A 185 0.68 4.01 6.61
N MET A 186 -0.28 3.94 5.70
CA MET A 186 -1.00 5.10 5.19
C MET A 186 -2.42 5.06 5.75
N PRO A 187 -2.76 5.92 6.72
CA PRO A 187 -4.12 6.02 7.24
C PRO A 187 -5.09 6.47 6.13
N TYR A 188 -6.32 5.96 6.19
CA TYR A 188 -7.31 6.24 5.17
C TYR A 188 -8.10 7.51 5.45
N TYR A 189 -8.75 8.04 4.41
CA TYR A 189 -9.56 9.27 4.49
C TYR A 189 -10.97 9.04 5.00
N GLY A 190 -11.47 7.80 4.86
CA GLY A 190 -12.85 7.45 5.18
C GLY A 190 -13.15 7.55 6.68
N ILE A 191 -14.43 7.76 6.98
CA ILE A 191 -14.97 7.81 8.34
C ILE A 191 -15.56 6.44 8.66
N PRO A 192 -15.00 5.68 9.62
CA PRO A 192 -15.49 4.35 9.98
C PRO A 192 -16.75 4.47 10.85
N LYS A 193 -17.91 4.62 10.22
CA LYS A 193 -19.17 4.93 10.89
C LYS A 193 -19.54 3.93 11.99
N GLY A 194 -19.68 4.46 13.20
CA GLY A 194 -20.11 3.70 14.37
C GLY A 194 -19.11 2.66 14.88
N GLN A 195 -17.83 2.74 14.46
CA GLN A 195 -16.78 1.81 14.90
C GLN A 195 -15.90 2.37 16.02
N THR A 196 -15.96 3.66 16.25
CA THR A 196 -15.19 4.36 17.29
C THR A 196 -16.08 5.43 17.93
N ASP A 197 -15.68 5.95 19.09
CA ASP A 197 -16.43 6.97 19.82
C ASP A 197 -16.64 8.26 19.03
N GLU A 198 -15.74 8.55 18.09
CA GLU A 198 -15.81 9.74 17.25
C GLU A 198 -15.90 9.36 15.76
N ASP A 199 -16.92 9.87 15.08
CA ASP A 199 -17.08 9.73 13.64
C ASP A 199 -16.19 10.75 12.90
N VAL A 200 -14.88 10.50 12.90
CA VAL A 200 -13.88 11.28 12.18
C VAL A 200 -13.08 10.40 11.23
N ALA A 201 -12.45 10.99 10.23
CA ALA A 201 -11.63 10.24 9.29
C ALA A 201 -10.54 9.45 10.02
N MET A 202 -10.26 8.24 9.55
CA MET A 202 -9.28 7.32 10.15
C MET A 202 -7.93 7.97 10.42
N ALA A 203 -7.48 8.85 9.53
CA ALA A 203 -6.23 9.60 9.67
C ALA A 203 -6.22 10.62 10.82
N PHE A 204 -7.37 10.94 11.40
CA PHE A 204 -7.52 11.87 12.52
C PHE A 204 -8.19 11.22 13.73
N ASN A 205 -8.47 9.92 13.65
CA ASN A 205 -9.14 9.18 14.71
C ASN A 205 -8.13 8.70 15.74
N LYS A 206 -8.24 9.22 16.96
CA LYS A 206 -7.31 8.88 18.05
C LYS A 206 -7.30 7.38 18.35
N TYR A 207 -8.47 6.77 18.49
CA TYR A 207 -8.59 5.33 18.75
C TYR A 207 -7.84 4.49 17.69
N ILE A 208 -8.06 4.79 16.41
CA ILE A 208 -7.41 4.05 15.30
C ILE A 208 -5.89 4.22 15.29
N LEU A 209 -5.39 5.40 15.70
CA LEU A 209 -3.97 5.72 15.59
C LEU A 209 -3.15 5.38 16.83
N THR A 210 -3.79 5.21 17.99
CA THR A 210 -3.07 5.04 19.28
C THR A 210 -3.49 3.84 20.11
N ASP A 211 -4.69 3.32 19.94
CA ASP A 211 -5.25 2.23 20.71
C ASP A 211 -5.43 0.97 19.88
#